data_8c25fc9ec0a6cf629eb28a5bf9bd82ec
#
_entry.id   8c25fc9ec0a6cf629eb28a5bf9bd82ec
#
_cell.length_a   1.000
_cell.length_b   1.000
_cell.length_c   1.000
_cell.angle_alpha   90.00
_cell.angle_beta   90.00
_cell.angle_gamma   90.00
#
_symmetry.space_group_name_H-M   'P 1'
#
loop_
_entity.id
_entity.type
_entity.pdbx_description
1 polymer ?
#
loop_
_entity_poly.entity_id
_entity_poly.type
_entity_poly.pdbx_seq_one_letter_code
_entity_poly.pdbx_strand_id
1 'polypeptide(L)'
;VAELMNRLFLSVKVDREERPDVDQVYMKAVQAMTGQGGWPLTVFLTPSGTPFYGGTYFPPLPRHGMPSFRQVLEAAAGAFRDRRADVERGAGEIVSVLQRAGEPQGGGPPSGVGTAVLDQAARVMARQYDPAHGGFGRAPKFPQPMTLEALLRQHARTGDPEPLRMAVTTLRRMAAGGIRDHLAGGFHRYSVDERWLVPHFEKMLYDNALLANVYLDAYRATAEADLREVAEETLDYLLTDMRSPDGAFYSARDADSEGEEGKYYLWAAGEVDAALGAGAARLFSRAYGVTAGGNFEGRNILWLPHEMEALARSEGMDPV
;
A
#
# COMPACT_ATOMS: atom_id res chain seq x y z
N VAL A 1 -11.59 27.11 -3.81
CA VAL A 1 -10.20 26.66 -4.06
C VAL A 1 -9.82 26.95 -5.52
N ALA A 2 -10.59 26.49 -6.51
CA ALA A 2 -10.29 26.68 -7.94
C ALA A 2 -10.10 28.15 -8.34
N GLU A 3 -10.99 29.06 -7.92
CA GLU A 3 -10.84 30.49 -8.16
C GLU A 3 -9.53 31.08 -7.58
N LEU A 4 -9.15 30.61 -6.40
CA LEU A 4 -7.91 31.02 -5.75
C LEU A 4 -6.68 30.53 -6.53
N MET A 5 -6.69 29.28 -6.98
CA MET A 5 -5.64 28.71 -7.81
C MET A 5 -5.48 29.49 -9.12
N ASN A 6 -6.58 29.71 -9.83
CA ASN A 6 -6.57 30.43 -11.10
C ASN A 6 -6.13 31.91 -10.97
N ARG A 7 -6.38 32.53 -9.83
CA ARG A 7 -6.00 33.90 -9.58
C ARG A 7 -4.53 34.07 -9.17
N LEU A 8 -4.00 33.14 -8.39
CA LEU A 8 -2.69 33.28 -7.75
C LEU A 8 -1.58 32.47 -8.40
N PHE A 9 -1.93 31.44 -9.19
CA PHE A 9 -0.97 30.48 -9.74
C PHE A 9 -1.24 30.20 -11.21
N LEU A 10 -0.19 29.81 -11.92
CA LEU A 10 -0.30 29.02 -13.14
C LEU A 10 -0.29 27.54 -12.74
N SER A 11 -1.46 26.91 -12.71
CA SER A 11 -1.62 25.51 -12.30
C SER A 11 -1.33 24.58 -13.47
N VAL A 12 -0.43 23.62 -13.26
CA VAL A 12 -0.07 22.59 -14.24
C VAL A 12 -0.42 21.23 -13.63
N LYS A 13 -1.23 20.45 -14.32
CA LYS A 13 -1.50 19.06 -13.96
C LYS A 13 -0.53 18.16 -14.71
N VAL A 14 0.22 17.33 -13.98
CA VAL A 14 1.16 16.37 -14.54
C VAL A 14 0.56 14.99 -14.40
N ASP A 15 0.41 14.29 -15.51
CA ASP A 15 0.14 12.86 -15.51
C ASP A 15 1.46 12.12 -15.29
N ARG A 16 1.56 11.40 -14.18
CA ARG A 16 2.79 10.68 -13.82
C ARG A 16 3.06 9.47 -14.69
N GLU A 17 2.04 8.91 -15.34
CA GLU A 17 2.19 7.78 -16.26
C GLU A 17 2.79 8.25 -17.60
N GLU A 18 2.36 9.44 -18.07
CA GLU A 18 2.90 10.05 -19.29
C GLU A 18 4.24 10.78 -19.06
N ARG A 19 4.40 11.40 -17.87
CA ARG A 19 5.58 12.21 -17.52
C ARG A 19 6.22 11.76 -16.21
N PRO A 20 6.66 10.49 -16.11
CA PRO A 20 7.32 9.97 -14.91
C PRO A 20 8.63 10.71 -14.59
N ASP A 21 9.28 11.25 -15.59
CA ASP A 21 10.48 12.09 -15.46
C ASP A 21 10.23 13.33 -14.61
N VAL A 22 9.13 14.05 -14.86
CA VAL A 22 8.73 15.26 -14.13
C VAL A 22 8.27 14.88 -12.72
N ASP A 23 7.40 13.86 -12.61
CA ASP A 23 6.89 13.38 -11.33
C ASP A 23 8.04 12.99 -10.39
N GLN A 24 9.00 12.21 -10.88
CA GLN A 24 10.11 11.73 -10.06
C GLN A 24 11.01 12.86 -9.53
N VAL A 25 11.26 13.88 -10.34
CA VAL A 25 12.07 15.05 -9.90
C VAL A 25 11.38 15.77 -8.75
N TYR A 26 10.10 16.08 -8.89
CA TYR A 26 9.37 16.81 -7.86
C TYR A 26 9.00 15.95 -6.66
N MET A 27 8.80 14.64 -6.84
CA MET A 27 8.67 13.70 -5.72
C MET A 27 9.92 13.71 -4.84
N LYS A 28 11.11 13.63 -5.43
CA LYS A 28 12.39 13.73 -4.69
C LYS A 28 12.53 15.05 -3.97
N ALA A 29 12.08 16.15 -4.58
CA ALA A 29 12.09 17.46 -3.93
C ALA A 29 11.18 17.52 -2.70
N VAL A 30 9.94 16.98 -2.80
CA VAL A 30 9.02 16.92 -1.66
C VAL A 30 9.55 16.01 -0.57
N GLN A 31 10.11 14.86 -0.93
CA GLN A 31 10.77 13.97 0.05
C GLN A 31 11.93 14.66 0.78
N ALA A 32 12.74 15.45 0.07
CA ALA A 32 13.83 16.20 0.69
C ALA A 32 13.33 17.29 1.65
N MET A 33 12.18 17.92 1.34
CA MET A 33 11.58 18.97 2.18
C MET A 33 10.83 18.44 3.39
N THR A 34 10.11 17.32 3.24
CA THR A 34 9.12 16.85 4.23
C THR A 34 9.50 15.53 4.90
N GLY A 35 10.49 14.83 4.37
CA GLY A 35 10.83 13.46 4.78
C GLY A 35 9.85 12.38 4.27
N GLN A 36 8.80 12.77 3.56
CA GLN A 36 7.75 11.87 3.07
C GLN A 36 7.46 12.15 1.59
N GLY A 37 6.96 11.15 0.89
CA GLY A 37 6.50 11.25 -0.50
C GLY A 37 5.24 10.44 -0.71
N GLY A 38 4.53 10.73 -1.79
CA GLY A 38 3.28 10.03 -2.15
C GLY A 38 2.39 10.91 -3.01
N TRP A 39 1.29 10.36 -3.43
CA TRP A 39 0.24 11.07 -4.17
C TRP A 39 -1.03 11.14 -3.33
N PRO A 40 -1.84 12.23 -3.52
CA PRO A 40 -1.64 13.34 -4.45
C PRO A 40 -0.37 14.13 -4.13
N LEU A 41 0.34 14.60 -5.16
CA LEU A 41 1.55 15.41 -5.02
C LEU A 41 1.27 16.85 -5.46
N THR A 42 1.51 17.82 -4.57
CA THR A 42 1.41 19.25 -4.87
C THR A 42 2.75 19.93 -4.62
N VAL A 43 3.25 20.65 -5.63
CA VAL A 43 4.54 21.35 -5.53
C VAL A 43 4.39 22.77 -6.01
N PHE A 44 4.91 23.71 -5.24
CA PHE A 44 4.94 25.15 -5.58
C PHE A 44 6.32 25.48 -6.14
N LEU A 45 6.33 26.06 -7.33
CA LEU A 45 7.53 26.32 -8.10
C LEU A 45 7.73 27.82 -8.30
N THR A 46 8.99 28.23 -8.40
CA THR A 46 9.35 29.53 -8.96
C THR A 46 9.07 29.54 -10.47
N PRO A 47 9.08 30.70 -11.15
CA PRO A 47 8.93 30.75 -12.61
C PRO A 47 10.01 29.99 -13.38
N SER A 48 11.16 29.73 -12.76
CA SER A 48 12.22 28.87 -13.33
C SER A 48 12.01 27.38 -13.13
N GLY A 49 10.89 26.95 -12.53
CA GLY A 49 10.59 25.54 -12.25
C GLY A 49 11.28 25.01 -11.00
N THR A 50 11.89 25.86 -10.17
CA THR A 50 12.57 25.43 -8.95
C THR A 50 11.56 25.27 -7.81
N PRO A 51 11.50 24.08 -7.14
CA PRO A 51 10.56 23.85 -6.05
C PRO A 51 10.95 24.61 -4.78
N PHE A 52 9.97 25.25 -4.11
CA PHE A 52 10.21 25.96 -2.85
C PHE A 52 9.27 25.51 -1.71
N TYR A 53 8.18 24.84 -2.02
CA TYR A 53 7.27 24.25 -1.06
C TYR A 53 6.49 23.10 -1.71
N GLY A 54 6.05 22.11 -0.92
CA GLY A 54 5.25 21.02 -1.42
C GLY A 54 4.78 20.09 -0.32
N GLY A 55 3.93 19.16 -0.70
CA GLY A 55 3.40 18.12 0.17
C GLY A 55 2.54 17.14 -0.61
N THR A 56 2.05 16.14 0.07
CA THR A 56 1.21 15.10 -0.54
C THR A 56 -0.27 15.46 -0.46
N TYR A 57 -0.86 15.39 0.70
CA TYR A 57 -2.27 15.65 0.91
C TYR A 57 -2.48 16.93 1.74
N PHE A 58 -3.42 17.76 1.31
CA PHE A 58 -3.90 18.91 2.08
C PHE A 58 -5.42 18.83 2.23
N PRO A 59 -5.97 18.80 3.45
CA PRO A 59 -7.41 18.67 3.68
C PRO A 59 -8.18 19.89 3.21
N PRO A 60 -9.49 19.76 2.89
CA PRO A 60 -10.34 20.90 2.51
C PRO A 60 -10.56 21.91 3.65
N LEU A 61 -10.59 21.41 4.89
CA LEU A 61 -10.66 22.21 6.13
C LEU A 61 -9.50 21.81 7.05
N PRO A 62 -9.00 22.72 7.91
CA PRO A 62 -7.95 22.39 8.86
C PRO A 62 -8.37 21.23 9.77
N ARG A 63 -7.53 20.19 9.88
CA ARG A 63 -7.76 19.05 10.80
C ARG A 63 -6.45 18.37 11.18
N HIS A 64 -6.41 17.76 12.36
CA HIS A 64 -5.26 17.01 12.86
C HIS A 64 -3.93 17.78 12.81
N GLY A 65 -3.98 19.10 13.04
CA GLY A 65 -2.78 19.95 12.98
C GLY A 65 -2.33 20.33 11.56
N MET A 66 -2.99 19.83 10.52
CA MET A 66 -2.70 20.17 9.13
C MET A 66 -3.50 21.39 8.68
N PRO A 67 -2.87 22.36 7.97
CA PRO A 67 -3.58 23.47 7.35
C PRO A 67 -4.46 22.97 6.21
N SER A 68 -5.54 23.70 5.93
CA SER A 68 -6.34 23.43 4.73
C SER A 68 -5.58 23.79 3.46
N PHE A 69 -5.92 23.15 2.34
CA PHE A 69 -5.33 23.46 1.04
C PHE A 69 -5.46 24.95 0.68
N ARG A 70 -6.58 25.58 1.04
CA ARG A 70 -6.78 27.02 0.86
C ARG A 70 -5.73 27.83 1.61
N GLN A 71 -5.48 27.54 2.88
CA GLN A 71 -4.47 28.24 3.68
C GLN A 71 -3.06 28.05 3.11
N VAL A 72 -2.75 26.86 2.61
CA VAL A 72 -1.47 26.57 1.95
C VAL A 72 -1.30 27.40 0.69
N LEU A 73 -2.32 27.49 -0.16
CA LEU A 73 -2.29 28.34 -1.37
C LEU A 73 -2.04 29.82 -1.02
N GLU A 74 -2.77 30.35 -0.05
CA GLU A 74 -2.63 31.75 0.39
C GLU A 74 -1.24 32.02 0.99
N ALA A 75 -0.72 31.08 1.80
CA ALA A 75 0.60 31.18 2.41
C ALA A 75 1.73 31.11 1.37
N ALA A 76 1.66 30.20 0.43
CA ALA A 76 2.67 30.06 -0.64
C ALA A 76 2.71 31.29 -1.54
N ALA A 77 1.54 31.80 -1.97
CA ALA A 77 1.46 33.02 -2.76
C ALA A 77 1.94 34.27 -2.00
N GLY A 78 1.60 34.37 -0.72
CA GLY A 78 2.09 35.43 0.16
C GLY A 78 3.60 35.38 0.34
N ALA A 79 4.16 34.23 0.61
CA ALA A 79 5.61 34.03 0.74
C ALA A 79 6.35 34.45 -0.53
N PHE A 80 5.86 34.01 -1.69
CA PHE A 80 6.46 34.35 -2.97
C PHE A 80 6.40 35.84 -3.30
N ARG A 81 5.32 36.52 -2.93
CA ARG A 81 5.16 37.95 -3.14
C ARG A 81 5.98 38.82 -2.16
N ASP A 82 5.91 38.46 -0.87
CA ASP A 82 6.37 39.34 0.20
C ASP A 82 7.78 39.00 0.71
N ARG A 83 8.24 37.76 0.47
CA ARG A 83 9.55 37.22 0.92
C ARG A 83 10.29 36.48 -0.20
N ARG A 84 10.27 37.08 -1.40
CA ARG A 84 10.81 36.42 -2.61
C ARG A 84 12.26 35.97 -2.49
N ALA A 85 13.11 36.81 -1.90
CA ALA A 85 14.54 36.48 -1.70
C ALA A 85 14.72 35.24 -0.80
N ASP A 86 13.90 35.07 0.22
CA ASP A 86 13.93 33.88 1.08
C ASP A 86 13.44 32.63 0.35
N VAL A 87 12.38 32.76 -0.46
CA VAL A 87 11.86 31.69 -1.30
C VAL A 87 12.92 31.23 -2.31
N GLU A 88 13.57 32.15 -3.00
CA GLU A 88 14.60 31.83 -4.01
C GLU A 88 15.84 31.19 -3.35
N ARG A 89 16.26 31.64 -2.17
CA ARG A 89 17.35 31.03 -1.40
C ARG A 89 16.99 29.60 -0.99
N GLY A 90 15.84 29.37 -0.35
CA GLY A 90 15.39 28.06 0.06
C GLY A 90 15.23 27.09 -1.13
N ALA A 91 14.71 27.59 -2.25
CA ALA A 91 14.62 26.83 -3.49
C ALA A 91 16.01 26.39 -4.00
N GLY A 92 17.02 27.28 -3.95
CA GLY A 92 18.40 26.95 -4.29
C GLY A 92 19.03 25.87 -3.38
N GLU A 93 18.71 25.90 -2.10
CA GLU A 93 19.16 24.87 -1.13
C GLU A 93 18.56 23.49 -1.48
N ILE A 94 17.27 23.44 -1.85
CA ILE A 94 16.62 22.18 -2.28
C ILE A 94 17.30 21.63 -3.53
N VAL A 95 17.57 22.48 -4.54
CA VAL A 95 18.29 22.05 -5.75
C VAL A 95 19.67 21.48 -5.41
N SER A 96 20.38 22.14 -4.49
CA SER A 96 21.70 21.67 -4.04
C SER A 96 21.65 20.29 -3.36
N VAL A 97 20.57 20.03 -2.57
CA VAL A 97 20.34 18.72 -1.97
C VAL A 97 20.05 17.67 -3.04
N LEU A 98 19.20 18.00 -4.03
CA LEU A 98 18.85 17.08 -5.11
C LEU A 98 20.06 16.74 -5.99
N GLN A 99 20.91 17.71 -6.31
CA GLN A 99 22.13 17.50 -7.07
C GLN A 99 23.09 16.56 -6.34
N ARG A 100 23.34 16.78 -5.05
CA ARG A 100 24.18 15.91 -4.22
C ARG A 100 23.61 14.50 -4.08
N ALA A 101 22.29 14.36 -3.98
CA ALA A 101 21.64 13.06 -3.94
C ALA A 101 21.67 12.32 -5.30
N GLY A 102 21.80 13.05 -6.41
CA GLY A 102 21.94 12.50 -7.75
C GLY A 102 23.38 12.12 -8.15
N GLU A 103 24.37 12.58 -7.39
CA GLU A 103 25.77 12.18 -7.63
C GLU A 103 25.95 10.71 -7.22
N PRO A 104 26.60 9.88 -8.07
CA PRO A 104 26.92 8.50 -7.69
C PRO A 104 27.81 8.51 -6.45
N GLN A 105 27.26 8.10 -5.34
CA GLN A 105 28.05 7.90 -4.10
C GLN A 105 28.96 6.67 -4.32
N GLY A 106 30.18 6.92 -4.72
CA GLY A 106 31.20 5.89 -4.88
C GLY A 106 31.81 5.88 -6.28
N GLY A 107 32.75 6.76 -6.52
CA GLY A 107 33.56 6.82 -7.76
C GLY A 107 34.65 5.77 -7.82
N GLY A 108 34.32 4.50 -7.70
CA GLY A 108 35.17 3.40 -8.12
C GLY A 108 34.63 2.79 -9.41
N PRO A 109 35.47 2.16 -10.26
CA PRO A 109 34.97 1.35 -11.34
C PRO A 109 33.99 0.32 -10.74
N PRO A 110 32.88 -0.03 -11.43
CA PRO A 110 31.97 -1.03 -10.91
C PRO A 110 32.74 -2.32 -10.67
N SER A 111 33.16 -2.54 -9.43
CA SER A 111 33.58 -3.86 -9.00
C SER A 111 32.41 -4.75 -9.32
N GLY A 112 32.62 -5.78 -10.16
CA GLY A 112 31.56 -6.56 -10.80
C GLY A 112 30.41 -6.84 -9.84
N VAL A 113 29.17 -6.63 -10.31
CA VAL A 113 27.94 -6.85 -9.52
C VAL A 113 27.93 -8.33 -9.13
N GLY A 114 28.46 -8.62 -7.95
CA GLY A 114 28.50 -9.98 -7.40
C GLY A 114 27.31 -10.26 -6.48
N THR A 115 27.19 -11.50 -6.05
CA THR A 115 26.13 -11.95 -5.13
C THR A 115 26.10 -11.22 -3.78
N ALA A 116 27.22 -10.57 -3.39
CA ALA A 116 27.30 -9.75 -2.20
C ALA A 116 26.27 -8.62 -2.14
N VAL A 117 25.86 -8.09 -3.30
CA VAL A 117 24.80 -7.07 -3.40
C VAL A 117 23.45 -7.66 -2.98
N LEU A 118 23.15 -8.91 -3.36
CA LEU A 118 21.92 -9.62 -2.97
C LEU A 118 21.89 -9.87 -1.47
N ASP A 119 23.03 -10.29 -0.90
CA ASP A 119 23.16 -10.49 0.56
C ASP A 119 22.99 -9.17 1.33
N GLN A 120 23.50 -8.08 0.79
CA GLN A 120 23.32 -6.76 1.39
C GLN A 120 21.85 -6.31 1.31
N ALA A 121 21.19 -6.54 0.18
CA ALA A 121 19.76 -6.24 0.01
C ALA A 121 18.91 -7.03 1.03
N ALA A 122 19.14 -8.34 1.17
CA ALA A 122 18.44 -9.16 2.16
C ALA A 122 18.63 -8.66 3.60
N ARG A 123 19.85 -8.22 3.96
CA ARG A 123 20.11 -7.60 5.27
C ARG A 123 19.38 -6.27 5.47
N VAL A 124 19.22 -5.48 4.43
CA VAL A 124 18.42 -4.23 4.50
C VAL A 124 16.94 -4.54 4.71
N MET A 125 16.39 -5.49 3.96
CA MET A 125 15.01 -5.95 4.12
C MET A 125 14.75 -6.49 5.53
N ALA A 126 15.65 -7.32 6.07
CA ALA A 126 15.54 -7.88 7.42
C ALA A 126 15.50 -6.81 8.52
N ARG A 127 16.20 -5.68 8.35
CA ARG A 127 16.15 -4.56 9.31
C ARG A 127 14.83 -3.80 9.29
N GLN A 128 14.10 -3.86 8.20
CA GLN A 128 12.79 -3.20 8.04
C GLN A 128 11.62 -4.13 8.33
N TYR A 129 11.89 -5.42 8.52
CA TYR A 129 10.88 -6.44 8.76
C TYR A 129 10.17 -6.23 10.10
N ASP A 130 8.85 -6.34 10.09
CA ASP A 130 8.01 -6.34 11.30
C ASP A 130 7.82 -7.79 11.80
N PRO A 131 8.46 -8.18 12.90
CA PRO A 131 8.36 -9.56 13.40
C PRO A 131 7.01 -9.89 14.04
N ALA A 132 6.22 -8.89 14.42
CA ALA A 132 4.92 -9.09 15.07
C ALA A 132 3.79 -9.34 14.05
N HIS A 133 3.79 -8.53 12.99
CA HIS A 133 2.69 -8.54 12.02
C HIS A 133 3.12 -8.95 10.60
N GLY A 134 4.40 -9.20 10.37
CA GLY A 134 4.92 -9.40 9.02
C GLY A 134 4.93 -8.09 8.20
N GLY A 135 5.50 -8.17 7.00
CA GLY A 135 5.69 -7.00 6.16
C GLY A 135 6.88 -6.13 6.55
N PHE A 136 7.01 -4.98 5.90
CA PHE A 136 8.18 -4.12 6.02
C PHE A 136 7.77 -2.68 6.33
N GLY A 137 8.48 -2.05 7.26
CA GLY A 137 8.18 -0.69 7.70
C GLY A 137 7.00 -0.60 8.66
N ARG A 138 6.41 0.58 8.74
CA ARG A 138 5.23 0.91 9.56
C ARG A 138 4.03 1.19 8.66
N ALA A 139 2.87 1.41 9.27
CA ALA A 139 1.67 1.82 8.56
C ALA A 139 1.86 3.17 7.82
N PRO A 140 1.27 3.32 6.61
CA PRO A 140 0.53 2.31 5.86
C PRO A 140 1.47 1.22 5.30
N LYS A 141 0.98 -0.04 5.31
CA LYS A 141 1.75 -1.20 4.81
C LYS A 141 1.27 -1.62 3.42
N PHE A 142 2.21 -1.67 2.49
CA PHE A 142 2.01 -2.24 1.16
C PHE A 142 2.46 -3.70 1.13
N PRO A 143 1.82 -4.57 0.33
CA PRO A 143 2.19 -5.98 0.20
C PRO A 143 3.64 -6.23 -0.23
N GLN A 144 4.21 -5.35 -1.03
CA GLN A 144 5.60 -5.41 -1.54
C GLN A 144 5.97 -6.77 -2.15
N PRO A 145 5.23 -7.30 -3.13
CA PRO A 145 5.43 -8.65 -3.65
C PRO A 145 6.84 -8.88 -4.21
N MET A 146 7.46 -7.89 -4.83
CA MET A 146 8.85 -7.99 -5.32
C MET A 146 9.87 -8.18 -4.18
N THR A 147 9.63 -7.58 -3.01
CA THR A 147 10.46 -7.81 -1.81
C THR A 147 10.33 -9.23 -1.31
N LEU A 148 9.10 -9.77 -1.28
CA LEU A 148 8.83 -11.15 -0.88
C LEU A 148 9.47 -12.15 -1.87
N GLU A 149 9.33 -11.90 -3.17
CA GLU A 149 9.99 -12.70 -4.21
C GLU A 149 11.52 -12.70 -4.07
N ALA A 150 12.12 -11.54 -3.82
CA ALA A 150 13.56 -11.42 -3.59
C ALA A 150 14.01 -12.25 -2.37
N LEU A 151 13.22 -12.30 -1.31
CA LEU A 151 13.51 -13.10 -0.12
C LEU A 151 13.39 -14.61 -0.41
N LEU A 152 12.37 -15.05 -1.15
CA LEU A 152 12.23 -16.46 -1.56
C LEU A 152 13.42 -16.88 -2.45
N ARG A 153 13.83 -16.06 -3.40
CA ARG A 153 15.01 -16.29 -4.23
C ARG A 153 16.31 -16.29 -3.42
N GLN A 154 16.42 -15.44 -2.40
CA GLN A 154 17.57 -15.43 -1.49
C GLN A 154 17.67 -16.74 -0.71
N HIS A 155 16.54 -17.23 -0.16
CA HIS A 155 16.47 -18.53 0.49
C HIS A 155 16.91 -19.66 -0.47
N ALA A 156 16.33 -19.72 -1.67
CA ALA A 156 16.66 -20.74 -2.66
C ALA A 156 18.15 -20.74 -3.04
N ARG A 157 18.79 -19.57 -3.07
CA ARG A 157 20.21 -19.40 -3.39
C ARG A 157 21.15 -19.83 -2.25
N THR A 158 20.78 -19.50 -0.98
CA THR A 158 21.70 -19.61 0.17
C THR A 158 21.39 -20.77 1.11
N GLY A 159 20.16 -21.27 1.09
CA GLY A 159 19.66 -22.21 2.10
C GLY A 159 19.35 -21.55 3.46
N ASP A 160 19.55 -20.23 3.61
CA ASP A 160 19.21 -19.51 4.84
C ASP A 160 17.69 -19.55 5.06
N PRO A 161 17.19 -20.06 6.22
CA PRO A 161 15.75 -20.15 6.48
C PRO A 161 15.10 -18.80 6.80
N GLU A 162 15.86 -17.78 7.21
CA GLU A 162 15.30 -16.52 7.69
C GLU A 162 14.56 -15.72 6.60
N PRO A 163 15.07 -15.59 5.36
CA PRO A 163 14.34 -14.97 4.27
C PRO A 163 13.00 -15.68 3.97
N LEU A 164 12.98 -17.02 3.98
CA LEU A 164 11.75 -17.80 3.78
C LEU A 164 10.75 -17.52 4.91
N ARG A 165 11.19 -17.57 6.16
CA ARG A 165 10.35 -17.29 7.32
C ARG A 165 9.70 -15.89 7.23
N MET A 166 10.48 -14.87 6.89
CA MET A 166 9.96 -13.50 6.73
C MET A 166 8.89 -13.42 5.64
N ALA A 167 9.14 -14.05 4.48
CA ALA A 167 8.20 -14.06 3.37
C ALA A 167 6.91 -14.81 3.73
N VAL A 168 6.99 -16.04 4.21
CA VAL A 168 5.82 -16.88 4.54
C VAL A 168 5.00 -16.27 5.67
N THR A 169 5.65 -15.74 6.72
CA THR A 169 4.94 -15.05 7.81
C THR A 169 4.15 -13.85 7.27
N THR A 170 4.76 -13.05 6.39
CA THR A 170 4.08 -11.88 5.79
C THR A 170 2.88 -12.33 4.95
N LEU A 171 3.07 -13.32 4.08
CA LEU A 171 2.00 -13.84 3.23
C LEU A 171 0.81 -14.36 4.07
N ARG A 172 1.07 -15.13 5.12
CA ARG A 172 0.02 -15.63 6.02
C ARG A 172 -0.70 -14.51 6.78
N ARG A 173 0.03 -13.49 7.24
CA ARG A 173 -0.58 -12.34 7.90
C ARG A 173 -1.48 -11.53 6.97
N MET A 174 -1.06 -11.35 5.72
CA MET A 174 -1.91 -10.72 4.70
C MET A 174 -3.13 -11.61 4.37
N ALA A 175 -2.93 -12.92 4.19
CA ALA A 175 -4.01 -13.86 3.88
C ALA A 175 -5.08 -13.92 4.97
N ALA A 176 -4.70 -13.77 6.24
CA ALA A 176 -5.63 -13.74 7.37
C ALA A 176 -6.22 -12.34 7.63
N GLY A 177 -5.59 -11.28 7.14
CA GLY A 177 -6.01 -9.89 7.37
C GLY A 177 -7.20 -9.45 6.53
N GLY A 178 -7.76 -8.29 6.88
CA GLY A 178 -8.82 -7.65 6.09
C GLY A 178 -8.31 -7.04 4.78
N ILE A 179 -7.00 -7.02 4.54
CA ILE A 179 -6.43 -6.68 3.23
C ILE A 179 -6.79 -7.70 2.15
N ARG A 180 -7.13 -8.94 2.52
CA ARG A 180 -7.70 -9.94 1.63
C ARG A 180 -9.22 -9.88 1.66
N ASP A 181 -9.86 -9.92 0.51
CA ASP A 181 -11.29 -10.13 0.41
C ASP A 181 -11.60 -11.62 0.60
N HIS A 182 -12.16 -11.96 1.74
CA HIS A 182 -12.44 -13.35 2.14
C HIS A 182 -13.66 -13.96 1.45
N LEU A 183 -14.40 -13.20 0.63
CA LEU A 183 -15.58 -13.68 -0.08
C LEU A 183 -15.35 -13.83 -1.59
N ALA A 184 -14.83 -12.79 -2.22
CA ALA A 184 -14.59 -12.79 -3.65
C ALA A 184 -13.13 -13.09 -4.04
N GLY A 185 -12.23 -13.13 -3.06
CA GLY A 185 -10.80 -13.31 -3.30
C GLY A 185 -10.08 -12.02 -3.70
N GLY A 186 -8.79 -12.14 -3.92
CA GLY A 186 -7.93 -11.02 -4.25
C GLY A 186 -7.59 -10.13 -3.05
N PHE A 187 -6.66 -9.20 -3.29
CA PHE A 187 -6.10 -8.34 -2.27
C PHE A 187 -6.36 -6.87 -2.59
N HIS A 188 -6.66 -6.11 -1.56
CA HIS A 188 -6.70 -4.66 -1.59
C HIS A 188 -5.28 -4.08 -1.69
N ARG A 189 -5.17 -2.81 -2.08
CA ARG A 189 -3.91 -2.18 -2.47
C ARG A 189 -2.89 -2.08 -1.33
N TYR A 190 -3.33 -1.63 -0.14
CA TYR A 190 -2.49 -1.53 1.06
C TYR A 190 -3.33 -1.52 2.32
N SER A 191 -2.70 -1.78 3.46
CA SER A 191 -3.31 -1.62 4.78
C SER A 191 -2.97 -0.27 5.39
N VAL A 192 -3.96 0.42 5.95
CA VAL A 192 -3.76 1.70 6.66
C VAL A 192 -3.24 1.48 8.08
N ASP A 193 -3.30 0.25 8.60
CA ASP A 193 -2.76 -0.16 9.90
C ASP A 193 -1.58 -1.14 9.77
N GLU A 194 -0.93 -1.43 10.89
CA GLU A 194 0.24 -2.31 10.93
C GLU A 194 -0.10 -3.80 10.85
N ARG A 195 -1.37 -4.19 11.10
CA ARG A 195 -1.83 -5.57 11.31
C ARG A 195 -2.52 -6.17 10.10
N TRP A 196 -2.58 -5.45 8.98
CA TRP A 196 -3.26 -5.86 7.76
C TRP A 196 -4.80 -5.93 7.89
N LEU A 197 -5.40 -5.24 8.88
CA LEU A 197 -6.83 -5.32 9.14
C LEU A 197 -7.65 -4.34 8.31
N VAL A 198 -7.29 -3.06 8.31
CA VAL A 198 -8.06 -2.01 7.63
C VAL A 198 -7.40 -1.68 6.30
N PRO A 199 -7.97 -2.08 5.16
CA PRO A 199 -7.40 -1.77 3.87
C PRO A 199 -7.83 -0.39 3.36
N HIS A 200 -7.06 0.17 2.42
CA HIS A 200 -7.61 1.01 1.37
C HIS A 200 -8.24 0.09 0.34
N PHE A 201 -9.55 0.21 0.16
CA PHE A 201 -10.37 -0.83 -0.50
C PHE A 201 -10.20 -0.95 -2.02
N GLU A 202 -9.35 -0.17 -2.66
CA GLU A 202 -8.95 -0.33 -4.06
C GLU A 202 -8.27 -1.69 -4.27
N LYS A 203 -8.53 -2.36 -5.41
CA LYS A 203 -7.81 -3.58 -5.82
C LYS A 203 -7.14 -3.34 -7.16
N MET A 204 -5.82 -3.53 -7.23
CA MET A 204 -5.03 -3.33 -8.45
C MET A 204 -4.76 -4.66 -9.13
N LEU A 205 -4.84 -4.67 -10.46
CA LEU A 205 -4.48 -5.85 -11.26
C LEU A 205 -3.03 -6.28 -11.01
N TYR A 206 -2.09 -5.32 -11.04
CA TYR A 206 -0.67 -5.63 -10.88
C TYR A 206 -0.32 -6.19 -9.49
N ASP A 207 -0.96 -5.69 -8.42
CA ASP A 207 -0.74 -6.20 -7.06
C ASP A 207 -1.21 -7.65 -6.96
N ASN A 208 -2.41 -7.94 -7.44
CA ASN A 208 -2.98 -9.28 -7.39
C ASN A 208 -2.21 -10.27 -8.27
N ALA A 209 -1.80 -9.86 -9.48
CA ALA A 209 -1.00 -10.70 -10.36
C ALA A 209 0.37 -11.04 -9.76
N LEU A 210 1.05 -10.07 -9.15
CA LEU A 210 2.32 -10.29 -8.48
C LEU A 210 2.17 -11.13 -7.22
N LEU A 211 1.12 -10.89 -6.41
CA LEU A 211 0.85 -11.68 -5.21
C LEU A 211 0.54 -13.13 -5.54
N ALA A 212 -0.30 -13.42 -6.55
CA ALA A 212 -0.57 -14.79 -6.98
C ALA A 212 0.73 -15.55 -7.30
N ASN A 213 1.67 -14.91 -8.00
CA ASN A 213 2.98 -15.50 -8.30
C ASN A 213 3.79 -15.76 -7.03
N VAL A 214 3.84 -14.81 -6.11
CA VAL A 214 4.63 -14.94 -4.87
C VAL A 214 4.04 -16.00 -3.94
N TYR A 215 2.71 -16.11 -3.82
CA TYR A 215 2.07 -17.20 -3.07
C TYR A 215 2.38 -18.57 -3.70
N LEU A 216 2.34 -18.67 -5.02
CA LEU A 216 2.73 -19.92 -5.74
C LEU A 216 4.20 -20.27 -5.50
N ASP A 217 5.11 -19.30 -5.55
CA ASP A 217 6.54 -19.55 -5.30
C ASP A 217 6.79 -19.92 -3.83
N ALA A 218 6.07 -19.33 -2.88
CA ALA A 218 6.12 -19.71 -1.48
C ALA A 218 5.60 -21.16 -1.28
N TYR A 219 4.49 -21.53 -1.93
CA TYR A 219 4.01 -22.91 -1.95
C TYR A 219 5.08 -23.89 -2.51
N ARG A 220 5.73 -23.54 -3.60
CA ARG A 220 6.80 -24.39 -4.18
C ARG A 220 7.99 -24.55 -3.25
N ALA A 221 8.27 -23.56 -2.42
CA ALA A 221 9.37 -23.61 -1.46
C ALA A 221 9.03 -24.39 -0.19
N THR A 222 7.74 -24.46 0.20
CA THR A 222 7.30 -25.00 1.49
C THR A 222 6.45 -26.26 1.38
N ALA A 223 5.76 -26.45 0.25
CA ALA A 223 4.69 -27.44 0.02
C ALA A 223 3.46 -27.24 0.94
N GLU A 224 3.27 -26.05 1.51
CA GLU A 224 2.16 -25.73 2.43
C GLU A 224 0.90 -25.34 1.63
N ALA A 225 -0.17 -26.15 1.77
CA ALA A 225 -1.38 -26.07 0.94
C ALA A 225 -2.12 -24.74 1.04
N ASP A 226 -2.13 -24.11 2.23
CA ASP A 226 -2.74 -22.80 2.48
C ASP A 226 -2.22 -21.70 1.53
N LEU A 227 -0.93 -21.73 1.21
CA LEU A 227 -0.33 -20.77 0.27
C LEU A 227 -0.79 -21.00 -1.18
N ARG A 228 -0.99 -22.28 -1.57
CA ARG A 228 -1.54 -22.62 -2.88
C ARG A 228 -2.99 -22.16 -3.02
N GLU A 229 -3.81 -22.40 -2.02
CA GLU A 229 -5.21 -22.02 -2.00
C GLU A 229 -5.39 -20.51 -2.20
N VAL A 230 -4.60 -19.71 -1.48
CA VAL A 230 -4.63 -18.24 -1.65
C VAL A 230 -4.20 -17.83 -3.06
N ALA A 231 -3.19 -18.52 -3.65
CA ALA A 231 -2.80 -18.23 -5.05
C ALA A 231 -3.93 -18.56 -6.03
N GLU A 232 -4.57 -19.72 -5.88
CA GLU A 232 -5.69 -20.17 -6.73
C GLU A 232 -6.87 -19.21 -6.61
N GLU A 233 -7.31 -18.86 -5.40
CA GLU A 233 -8.40 -17.89 -5.18
C GLU A 233 -8.08 -16.48 -5.72
N THR A 234 -6.82 -16.05 -5.64
CA THR A 234 -6.42 -14.76 -6.23
C THR A 234 -6.49 -14.81 -7.75
N LEU A 235 -6.11 -15.91 -8.37
CA LEU A 235 -6.24 -16.11 -9.82
C LEU A 235 -7.71 -16.21 -10.24
N ASP A 236 -8.54 -16.91 -9.48
CA ASP A 236 -9.99 -16.99 -9.74
C ASP A 236 -10.64 -15.61 -9.66
N TYR A 237 -10.27 -14.79 -8.68
CA TYR A 237 -10.70 -13.40 -8.60
C TYR A 237 -10.32 -12.61 -9.86
N LEU A 238 -9.09 -12.72 -10.33
CA LEU A 238 -8.66 -12.04 -11.56
C LEU A 238 -9.48 -12.49 -12.78
N LEU A 239 -9.79 -13.76 -12.89
CA LEU A 239 -10.54 -14.32 -14.02
C LEU A 239 -12.03 -14.00 -13.98
N THR A 240 -12.62 -13.87 -12.79
CA THR A 240 -14.07 -13.68 -12.62
C THR A 240 -14.45 -12.20 -12.50
N ASP A 241 -13.66 -11.39 -11.78
CA ASP A 241 -14.03 -10.01 -11.47
C ASP A 241 -13.21 -8.96 -12.25
N MET A 242 -11.92 -9.22 -12.51
CA MET A 242 -11.06 -8.27 -13.22
C MET A 242 -11.03 -8.47 -14.73
N ARG A 243 -11.54 -9.57 -15.24
CA ARG A 243 -11.57 -9.85 -16.67
C ARG A 243 -12.79 -9.20 -17.31
N SER A 244 -12.57 -8.43 -18.37
CA SER A 244 -13.65 -7.86 -19.19
C SER A 244 -14.32 -8.91 -20.07
N PRO A 245 -15.56 -8.66 -20.55
CA PRO A 245 -16.23 -9.54 -21.50
C PRO A 245 -15.44 -9.79 -22.80
N ASP A 246 -14.61 -8.83 -23.21
CA ASP A 246 -13.75 -8.92 -24.39
C ASP A 246 -12.45 -9.70 -24.15
N GLY A 247 -12.22 -10.17 -22.91
CA GLY A 247 -11.07 -11.00 -22.54
C GLY A 247 -9.83 -10.22 -22.08
N ALA A 248 -9.85 -8.89 -22.09
CA ALA A 248 -8.84 -8.06 -21.46
C ALA A 248 -9.04 -7.99 -19.93
N PHE A 249 -8.10 -7.40 -19.19
CA PHE A 249 -8.24 -7.18 -17.76
C PHE A 249 -8.38 -5.68 -17.45
N TYR A 250 -9.27 -5.36 -16.52
CA TYR A 250 -9.33 -4.03 -15.93
C TYR A 250 -8.09 -3.77 -15.09
N SER A 251 -7.59 -2.53 -15.08
CA SER A 251 -6.38 -2.16 -14.34
C SER A 251 -6.60 -2.07 -12.82
N ALA A 252 -7.80 -1.73 -12.41
CA ALA A 252 -8.17 -1.53 -11.01
C ALA A 252 -9.66 -1.73 -10.78
N ARG A 253 -10.00 -2.01 -9.51
CA ARG A 253 -11.34 -1.88 -8.95
C ARG A 253 -11.33 -0.71 -7.98
N ASP A 254 -12.27 0.23 -8.15
CA ASP A 254 -12.39 1.40 -7.29
C ASP A 254 -12.63 1.01 -5.82
N ALA A 255 -12.04 1.78 -4.91
CA ALA A 255 -12.28 1.65 -3.48
C ALA A 255 -13.71 2.08 -3.09
N ASP A 256 -14.28 3.02 -3.85
CA ASP A 256 -15.60 3.58 -3.60
C ASP A 256 -16.71 2.76 -4.28
N SER A 257 -17.79 2.54 -3.57
CA SER A 257 -19.06 2.11 -4.13
C SER A 257 -20.18 3.02 -3.62
N GLU A 258 -21.02 3.49 -4.55
CA GLU A 258 -22.09 4.46 -4.24
C GLU A 258 -21.59 5.74 -3.53
N GLY A 259 -20.34 6.15 -3.80
CA GLY A 259 -19.72 7.34 -3.25
C GLY A 259 -19.16 7.20 -1.83
N GLU A 260 -19.06 5.97 -1.32
CA GLU A 260 -18.49 5.65 0.00
C GLU A 260 -17.38 4.62 -0.14
N GLU A 261 -16.19 4.90 0.43
CA GLU A 261 -15.06 3.97 0.41
C GLU A 261 -15.38 2.71 1.24
N GLY A 262 -15.14 1.55 0.66
CA GLY A 262 -15.28 0.25 1.33
C GLY A 262 -16.72 -0.24 1.51
N LYS A 263 -17.75 0.51 1.14
CA LYS A 263 -19.16 0.16 1.37
C LYS A 263 -19.52 -1.25 0.92
N TYR A 264 -19.00 -1.68 -0.22
CA TYR A 264 -19.26 -3.02 -0.78
C TYR A 264 -18.67 -4.16 0.07
N TYR A 265 -17.59 -3.90 0.79
CA TYR A 265 -16.83 -4.91 1.53
C TYR A 265 -17.16 -4.96 3.03
N LEU A 266 -17.96 -4.01 3.51
CA LEU A 266 -18.28 -3.87 4.94
C LEU A 266 -19.60 -4.51 5.28
N TRP A 267 -19.65 -5.28 6.39
CA TRP A 267 -20.80 -6.04 6.83
C TRP A 267 -21.30 -5.58 8.20
N ALA A 268 -22.60 -5.34 8.32
CA ALA A 268 -23.25 -5.29 9.65
C ALA A 268 -23.54 -6.72 10.13
N ALA A 269 -23.48 -6.97 11.44
CA ALA A 269 -23.78 -8.31 11.99
C ALA A 269 -25.20 -8.79 11.60
N GLY A 270 -26.18 -7.89 11.58
CA GLY A 270 -27.54 -8.21 11.17
C GLY A 270 -27.69 -8.58 9.68
N GLU A 271 -26.80 -8.09 8.79
CA GLU A 271 -26.79 -8.48 7.38
C GLU A 271 -26.30 -9.93 7.23
N VAL A 272 -25.30 -10.31 8.04
CA VAL A 272 -24.79 -11.69 8.08
C VAL A 272 -25.87 -12.65 8.61
N ASP A 273 -26.57 -12.26 9.68
CA ASP A 273 -27.69 -13.04 10.25
C ASP A 273 -28.81 -13.22 9.23
N ALA A 274 -29.16 -12.17 8.49
CA ALA A 274 -30.20 -12.21 7.47
C ALA A 274 -29.82 -13.08 6.27
N ALA A 275 -28.55 -13.06 5.86
CA ALA A 275 -28.06 -13.82 4.71
C ALA A 275 -27.90 -15.32 5.00
N LEU A 276 -27.41 -15.69 6.18
CA LEU A 276 -27.01 -17.08 6.50
C LEU A 276 -27.97 -17.80 7.46
N GLY A 277 -28.81 -17.08 8.17
CA GLY A 277 -29.59 -17.61 9.28
C GLY A 277 -28.75 -17.84 10.54
N ALA A 278 -29.39 -17.85 11.72
CA ALA A 278 -28.75 -17.75 13.04
C ALA A 278 -27.63 -18.78 13.30
N GLY A 279 -27.79 -20.02 12.84
CA GLY A 279 -26.79 -21.09 13.09
C GLY A 279 -25.50 -20.89 12.30
N ALA A 280 -25.59 -20.68 11.00
CA ALA A 280 -24.45 -20.46 10.12
C ALA A 280 -23.82 -19.07 10.35
N ALA A 281 -24.65 -18.04 10.61
CA ALA A 281 -24.19 -16.70 10.91
C ALA A 281 -23.31 -16.66 12.17
N ARG A 282 -23.62 -17.43 13.20
CA ARG A 282 -22.80 -17.54 14.41
C ARG A 282 -21.40 -18.09 14.10
N LEU A 283 -21.33 -19.16 13.32
CA LEU A 283 -20.05 -19.76 12.94
C LEU A 283 -19.25 -18.82 12.04
N PHE A 284 -19.90 -18.24 11.03
CA PHE A 284 -19.30 -17.25 10.13
C PHE A 284 -18.75 -16.04 10.93
N SER A 285 -19.54 -15.50 11.83
CA SER A 285 -19.12 -14.35 12.65
C SER A 285 -17.89 -14.66 13.51
N ARG A 286 -17.81 -15.88 14.06
CA ARG A 286 -16.60 -16.33 14.78
C ARG A 286 -15.40 -16.51 13.86
N ALA A 287 -15.61 -17.10 12.70
CA ALA A 287 -14.54 -17.33 11.72
C ALA A 287 -13.95 -16.02 11.18
N TYR A 288 -14.82 -15.06 10.87
CA TYR A 288 -14.44 -13.82 10.18
C TYR A 288 -14.46 -12.57 11.08
N GLY A 289 -14.47 -12.75 12.39
CA GLY A 289 -14.33 -11.64 13.34
C GLY A 289 -15.50 -10.64 13.34
N VAL A 290 -16.71 -11.06 12.91
CA VAL A 290 -17.88 -10.17 12.87
C VAL A 290 -18.44 -9.98 14.29
N THR A 291 -18.65 -8.73 14.67
CA THR A 291 -19.23 -8.35 15.97
C THR A 291 -20.35 -7.33 15.80
N ALA A 292 -21.22 -7.22 16.80
CA ALA A 292 -22.30 -6.24 16.78
C ALA A 292 -21.80 -4.78 16.78
N GLY A 293 -20.64 -4.53 17.41
CA GLY A 293 -20.03 -3.18 17.45
C GLY A 293 -19.20 -2.82 16.22
N GLY A 294 -18.89 -3.81 15.39
CA GLY A 294 -18.00 -3.63 14.24
C GLY A 294 -16.54 -3.48 14.64
N ASN A 295 -15.65 -3.60 13.64
CA ASN A 295 -14.21 -3.34 13.78
C ASN A 295 -13.75 -2.13 12.93
N PHE A 296 -14.68 -1.54 12.15
CA PHE A 296 -14.44 -0.36 11.33
C PHE A 296 -15.75 0.44 11.18
N GLU A 297 -15.81 1.66 11.73
CA GLU A 297 -16.94 2.61 11.62
C GLU A 297 -18.34 2.00 11.92
N GLY A 298 -18.42 1.10 12.91
CA GLY A 298 -19.66 0.41 13.30
C GLY A 298 -20.07 -0.75 12.39
N ARG A 299 -19.27 -1.07 11.38
CA ARG A 299 -19.40 -2.24 10.49
C ARG A 299 -18.17 -3.16 10.64
N ASN A 300 -18.15 -4.26 9.93
CA ASN A 300 -17.09 -5.25 10.02
C ASN A 300 -16.39 -5.43 8.69
N ILE A 301 -15.06 -5.28 8.72
CA ILE A 301 -14.15 -5.85 7.74
C ILE A 301 -13.97 -7.32 8.12
N LEU A 302 -14.12 -8.22 7.17
CA LEU A 302 -13.89 -9.64 7.39
C LEU A 302 -12.39 -9.94 7.47
N TRP A 303 -11.99 -10.73 8.46
CA TRP A 303 -10.60 -11.17 8.65
C TRP A 303 -10.61 -12.47 9.48
N LEU A 304 -9.52 -13.21 9.52
CA LEU A 304 -9.41 -14.45 10.29
C LEU A 304 -8.70 -14.17 11.64
N PRO A 305 -9.44 -13.96 12.75
CA PRO A 305 -8.86 -13.73 14.07
C PRO A 305 -8.20 -14.98 14.66
N HIS A 306 -8.54 -16.15 14.15
CA HIS A 306 -8.10 -17.45 14.64
C HIS A 306 -7.64 -18.33 13.49
N GLU A 307 -6.70 -19.25 13.79
CA GLU A 307 -6.40 -20.35 12.90
C GLU A 307 -7.67 -21.20 12.70
N MET A 308 -8.05 -21.49 11.46
CA MET A 308 -9.29 -22.20 11.12
C MET A 308 -9.38 -23.58 11.75
N GLU A 309 -8.27 -24.31 11.84
CA GLU A 309 -8.21 -25.60 12.51
C GLU A 309 -8.49 -25.49 14.04
N ALA A 310 -7.98 -24.42 14.67
CA ALA A 310 -8.25 -24.18 16.09
C ALA A 310 -9.73 -23.84 16.33
N LEU A 311 -10.32 -23.07 15.41
CA LEU A 311 -11.75 -22.78 15.44
C LEU A 311 -12.58 -24.05 15.24
N ALA A 312 -12.28 -24.87 14.22
CA ALA A 312 -12.98 -26.12 13.97
C ALA A 312 -12.98 -27.03 15.21
N ARG A 313 -11.81 -27.24 15.83
CA ARG A 313 -11.72 -27.98 17.09
C ARG A 313 -12.57 -27.40 18.21
N SER A 314 -12.62 -26.08 18.33
CA SER A 314 -13.45 -25.41 19.38
C SER A 314 -14.96 -25.54 19.15
N GLU A 315 -15.38 -25.77 17.90
CA GLU A 315 -16.77 -26.00 17.52
C GLU A 315 -17.13 -27.50 17.43
N GLY A 316 -16.18 -28.40 17.76
CA GLY A 316 -16.40 -29.85 17.66
C GLY A 316 -16.49 -30.38 16.23
N MET A 317 -15.89 -29.67 15.29
CA MET A 317 -15.80 -30.04 13.87
C MET A 317 -14.44 -30.69 13.59
N ASP A 318 -14.40 -31.67 12.69
CA ASP A 318 -13.14 -32.19 12.20
C ASP A 318 -12.48 -31.14 11.30
N PRO A 319 -11.23 -30.76 11.55
CA PRO A 319 -10.48 -29.95 10.61
C PRO A 319 -10.26 -30.78 9.33
N VAL A 320 -10.69 -30.25 8.21
CA VAL A 320 -10.48 -30.87 6.89
C VAL A 320 -9.04 -30.70 6.44
#